data_3214b64bf816c20e08fc050c063e541f
#
_entry.id   3214b64bf816c20e08fc050c063e541f
#
_cell.length_a   1.000
_cell.length_b   1.000
_cell.length_c   1.000
_cell.angle_alpha   90.00
_cell.angle_beta   90.00
_cell.angle_gamma   90.00
#
_symmetry.space_group_name_H-M   'P 1'
#
loop_
_entity.id
_entity.type
_entity.pdbx_description
1 polymer ?
#
loop_
_entity_poly.entity_id
_entity_poly.type
_entity_poly.pdbx_seq_one_letter_code
_entity_poly.pdbx_strand_id
1 'polypeptide(L)'
;MTIPKKWRDQFPNALIEPQTIGESGADVFRLRCGNGGDLFLKSEPIGPLAELPDEIKRLRWLQQSNLPGPAVLDVLAENHRHWLLMSAVPGQDLASASDLSAPQVIHLVASALRSLHQVPIAQCPFDRSLEHRIAAAGNRVNAGLVDETDFDDERLGRTATDVFAELLSTRPAAHDLVVTHGDACLPNFMAEGDHFSGFIDCGGLGVSDCYQDLALAARSIERNLGPAWVAPFFEQYGVEADEQRIAFYCLLDEFF
;
A
#
# COMPACT_ATOMS: atom_id res chain seq x y z
N MET A 1 -13.91 0.67 20.66
CA MET A 1 -14.52 -0.25 19.68
C MET A 1 -14.49 -1.67 20.23
N THR A 2 -15.51 -2.50 19.94
CA THR A 2 -15.57 -3.89 20.48
C THR A 2 -15.32 -4.86 19.35
N ILE A 3 -14.25 -5.68 19.46
CA ILE A 3 -13.93 -6.75 18.51
C ILE A 3 -15.06 -7.79 18.48
N PRO A 4 -15.40 -8.39 17.31
CA PRO A 4 -16.42 -9.40 17.17
C PRO A 4 -16.32 -10.52 18.20
N LYS A 5 -17.48 -10.94 18.74
CA LYS A 5 -17.55 -11.97 19.80
C LYS A 5 -16.86 -13.26 19.37
N LYS A 6 -17.04 -13.69 18.10
CA LYS A 6 -16.41 -14.89 17.54
C LYS A 6 -14.91 -14.94 17.81
N TRP A 7 -14.19 -13.85 17.56
CA TRP A 7 -12.73 -13.82 17.72
C TRP A 7 -12.29 -13.60 19.15
N ARG A 8 -13.07 -12.88 19.96
CA ARG A 8 -12.81 -12.82 21.42
C ARG A 8 -12.91 -14.20 22.07
N ASP A 9 -13.90 -15.01 21.66
CA ASP A 9 -14.07 -16.37 22.17
C ASP A 9 -12.98 -17.32 21.60
N GLN A 10 -12.53 -17.10 20.36
CA GLN A 10 -11.48 -17.90 19.72
C GLN A 10 -10.08 -17.61 20.30
N PHE A 11 -9.82 -16.36 20.69
CA PHE A 11 -8.54 -15.91 21.21
C PHE A 11 -8.67 -15.27 22.61
N PRO A 12 -9.13 -16.04 23.62
CA PRO A 12 -9.50 -15.47 24.93
C PRO A 12 -8.33 -14.88 25.70
N ASN A 13 -7.10 -15.30 25.38
CA ASN A 13 -5.88 -14.88 26.05
C ASN A 13 -5.00 -13.95 25.16
N ALA A 14 -5.47 -13.56 23.97
CA ALA A 14 -4.71 -12.67 23.13
C ALA A 14 -4.66 -11.25 23.73
N LEU A 15 -3.46 -10.68 23.76
CA LEU A 15 -3.31 -9.25 24.03
C LEU A 15 -3.65 -8.47 22.76
N ILE A 16 -4.60 -7.56 22.84
CA ILE A 16 -5.09 -6.77 21.72
C ILE A 16 -4.49 -5.36 21.84
N GLU A 17 -3.67 -4.99 20.86
CA GLU A 17 -2.99 -3.70 20.82
C GLU A 17 -3.44 -2.91 19.58
N PRO A 18 -4.00 -1.70 19.73
CA PRO A 18 -4.28 -0.86 18.58
C PRO A 18 -2.97 -0.48 17.87
N GLN A 19 -3.00 -0.49 16.54
CA GLN A 19 -1.91 0.02 15.70
C GLN A 19 -2.31 1.41 15.24
N THR A 20 -1.46 2.38 15.53
CA THR A 20 -1.66 3.79 15.18
C THR A 20 -0.77 4.24 14.03
N ILE A 21 0.01 3.31 13.46
CA ILE A 21 0.90 3.56 12.34
C ILE A 21 0.09 3.29 11.06
N GLY A 22 -0.14 4.31 10.25
CA GLY A 22 -0.88 4.26 8.99
C GLY A 22 -1.97 5.32 8.92
N GLU A 23 -2.17 5.89 7.76
CA GLU A 23 -3.11 6.99 7.47
C GLU A 23 -4.46 6.50 6.95
N SER A 24 -4.66 5.17 6.87
CA SER A 24 -5.94 4.60 6.40
C SER A 24 -7.06 4.83 7.40
N GLY A 25 -8.26 5.16 6.91
CA GLY A 25 -9.49 5.29 7.74
C GLY A 25 -9.95 4.00 8.42
N ALA A 26 -9.16 2.91 8.35
CA ALA A 26 -9.44 1.64 8.98
C ALA A 26 -8.76 1.53 10.35
N ASP A 27 -9.48 0.98 11.32
CA ASP A 27 -8.89 0.63 12.61
C ASP A 27 -8.11 -0.70 12.49
N VAL A 28 -6.84 -0.70 12.89
CA VAL A 28 -5.96 -1.87 12.86
C VAL A 28 -5.58 -2.27 14.29
N PHE A 29 -5.66 -3.58 14.59
CA PHE A 29 -5.27 -4.15 15.88
C PHE A 29 -4.34 -5.33 15.67
N ARG A 30 -3.29 -5.39 16.47
CA ARG A 30 -2.42 -6.55 16.59
C ARG A 30 -2.93 -7.46 17.70
N LEU A 31 -3.11 -8.74 17.42
CA LEU A 31 -3.44 -9.77 18.37
C LEU A 31 -2.19 -10.60 18.66
N ARG A 32 -1.64 -10.46 19.85
CA ARG A 32 -0.53 -11.31 20.31
C ARG A 32 -1.06 -12.61 20.89
N CYS A 33 -0.92 -13.71 20.14
CA CYS A 33 -1.49 -15.02 20.47
C CYS A 33 -0.50 -15.95 21.15
N GLY A 34 0.47 -15.47 21.91
CA GLY A 34 1.40 -16.31 22.67
C GLY A 34 2.18 -17.30 21.77
N ASN A 35 1.79 -18.57 21.77
CA ASN A 35 2.51 -19.64 21.06
C ASN A 35 2.16 -19.77 19.56
N GLY A 36 1.25 -18.95 19.02
CA GLY A 36 0.71 -19.09 17.65
C GLY A 36 1.16 -18.05 16.64
N GLY A 37 2.06 -17.15 17.02
CA GLY A 37 2.38 -15.99 16.20
C GLY A 37 1.34 -14.87 16.33
N ASP A 38 1.65 -13.71 15.77
CA ASP A 38 0.77 -12.55 15.82
C ASP A 38 -0.25 -12.61 14.68
N LEU A 39 -1.44 -12.07 14.94
CA LEU A 39 -2.48 -11.85 13.96
C LEU A 39 -2.83 -10.36 13.90
N PHE A 40 -3.46 -9.95 12.81
CA PHE A 40 -3.97 -8.59 12.68
C PHE A 40 -5.46 -8.61 12.40
N LEU A 41 -6.15 -7.65 13.02
CA LEU A 41 -7.53 -7.31 12.71
C LEU A 41 -7.55 -5.95 12.04
N LYS A 42 -8.17 -5.86 10.86
CA LYS A 42 -8.48 -4.58 10.21
C LYS A 42 -9.99 -4.42 10.18
N SER A 43 -10.47 -3.20 10.42
CA SER A 43 -11.91 -2.93 10.45
C SER A 43 -12.22 -1.52 9.97
N GLU A 44 -13.29 -1.40 9.18
CA GLU A 44 -13.80 -0.10 8.75
C GLU A 44 -15.34 -0.06 8.77
N PRO A 45 -15.97 1.12 8.85
CA PRO A 45 -17.42 1.26 8.72
C PRO A 45 -17.92 0.73 7.36
N ILE A 46 -19.08 0.09 7.34
CA ILE A 46 -19.78 -0.24 6.09
C ILE A 46 -20.29 1.05 5.47
N GLY A 47 -19.89 1.31 4.23
CA GLY A 47 -20.28 2.52 3.52
C GLY A 47 -19.85 2.49 2.05
N PRO A 48 -20.25 3.50 1.26
CA PRO A 48 -19.92 3.57 -0.16
C PRO A 48 -18.43 3.81 -0.44
N LEU A 49 -17.67 4.20 0.58
CA LEU A 49 -16.23 4.46 0.52
C LEU A 49 -15.42 3.34 1.18
N ALA A 50 -16.07 2.24 1.57
CA ALA A 50 -15.40 1.12 2.22
C ALA A 50 -14.43 0.43 1.25
N GLU A 51 -13.14 0.37 1.61
CA GLU A 51 -12.07 -0.21 0.79
C GLU A 51 -11.69 -1.64 1.21
N LEU A 52 -11.94 -2.00 2.48
CA LEU A 52 -11.58 -3.30 3.04
C LEU A 52 -12.16 -4.51 2.27
N PRO A 53 -13.40 -4.48 1.72
CA PRO A 53 -13.89 -5.57 0.89
C PRO A 53 -13.05 -5.81 -0.37
N ASP A 54 -12.50 -4.76 -0.95
CA ASP A 54 -11.63 -4.86 -2.13
C ASP A 54 -10.21 -5.26 -1.75
N GLU A 55 -9.67 -4.79 -0.65
CA GLU A 55 -8.41 -5.28 -0.09
C GLU A 55 -8.46 -6.79 0.21
N ILE A 56 -9.54 -7.29 0.80
CA ILE A 56 -9.74 -8.73 1.04
C ILE A 56 -9.67 -9.55 -0.26
N LYS A 57 -10.24 -9.06 -1.36
CA LYS A 57 -10.16 -9.74 -2.66
C LYS A 57 -8.71 -9.79 -3.17
N ARG A 58 -7.96 -8.69 -3.01
CA ARG A 58 -6.56 -8.57 -3.42
C ARG A 58 -5.65 -9.46 -2.60
N LEU A 59 -5.81 -9.50 -1.28
CA LEU A 59 -5.06 -10.40 -0.41
C LEU A 59 -5.31 -11.87 -0.75
N ARG A 60 -6.56 -12.26 -1.04
CA ARG A 60 -6.88 -13.62 -1.48
C ARG A 60 -6.24 -13.96 -2.83
N TRP A 61 -6.23 -13.01 -3.76
CA TRP A 61 -5.56 -13.19 -5.04
C TRP A 61 -4.04 -13.30 -4.88
N LEU A 62 -3.43 -12.46 -4.03
CA LEU A 62 -2.01 -12.50 -3.70
C LEU A 62 -1.63 -13.90 -3.17
N GLN A 63 -2.40 -14.42 -2.24
CA GLN A 63 -2.21 -15.76 -1.68
C GLN A 63 -2.34 -16.87 -2.75
N GLN A 64 -3.35 -16.79 -3.64
CA GLN A 64 -3.54 -17.75 -4.74
C GLN A 64 -2.42 -17.69 -5.78
N SER A 65 -1.80 -16.53 -5.95
CA SER A 65 -0.69 -16.29 -6.87
C SER A 65 0.68 -16.66 -6.26
N ASN A 66 0.72 -17.21 -5.05
CA ASN A 66 1.94 -17.53 -4.29
C ASN A 66 2.87 -16.32 -4.09
N LEU A 67 2.30 -15.12 -4.02
CA LEU A 67 3.03 -13.92 -3.68
C LEU A 67 2.99 -13.71 -2.15
N PRO A 68 4.11 -13.31 -1.52
CA PRO A 68 4.17 -13.19 -0.07
C PRO A 68 3.40 -11.97 0.43
N GLY A 69 2.54 -12.21 1.43
CA GLY A 69 1.72 -11.18 2.06
C GLY A 69 0.81 -11.78 3.13
N PRO A 70 -0.06 -10.99 3.78
CA PRO A 70 -0.97 -11.47 4.80
C PRO A 70 -1.94 -12.51 4.25
N ALA A 71 -2.10 -13.63 4.95
CA ALA A 71 -3.16 -14.60 4.63
C ALA A 71 -4.49 -14.13 5.23
N VAL A 72 -5.55 -14.11 4.42
CA VAL A 72 -6.92 -13.89 4.89
C VAL A 72 -7.38 -15.13 5.67
N LEU A 73 -7.55 -15.00 6.97
CA LEU A 73 -7.96 -16.10 7.85
C LEU A 73 -9.48 -16.16 8.05
N ASP A 74 -10.10 -14.98 8.21
CA ASP A 74 -11.54 -14.89 8.40
C ASP A 74 -12.03 -13.48 8.04
N VAL A 75 -13.29 -13.36 7.67
CA VAL A 75 -13.95 -12.08 7.39
C VAL A 75 -15.34 -12.06 8.00
N LEU A 76 -15.75 -10.92 8.54
CA LEU A 76 -17.07 -10.72 9.13
C LEU A 76 -17.65 -9.36 8.68
N ALA A 77 -18.97 -9.27 8.69
CA ALA A 77 -19.69 -8.01 8.65
C ALA A 77 -20.60 -7.98 9.88
N GLU A 78 -20.24 -7.18 10.88
CA GLU A 78 -20.91 -7.13 12.18
C GLU A 78 -20.85 -5.71 12.74
N ASN A 79 -21.90 -5.28 13.42
CA ASN A 79 -22.00 -3.96 14.07
C ASN A 79 -21.74 -2.78 13.08
N HIS A 80 -22.31 -2.88 11.88
CA HIS A 80 -22.14 -1.88 10.81
C HIS A 80 -20.69 -1.68 10.37
N ARG A 81 -19.84 -2.71 10.50
CA ARG A 81 -18.44 -2.69 10.08
C ARG A 81 -18.07 -3.93 9.29
N HIS A 82 -17.16 -3.75 8.33
CA HIS A 82 -16.37 -4.82 7.75
C HIS A 82 -15.22 -5.15 8.69
N TRP A 83 -14.88 -6.42 8.76
CA TRP A 83 -13.80 -6.94 9.58
C TRP A 83 -12.99 -7.97 8.82
N LEU A 84 -11.69 -7.87 8.91
CA LEU A 84 -10.72 -8.82 8.38
C LEU A 84 -9.83 -9.32 9.52
N LEU A 85 -9.72 -10.65 9.66
CA LEU A 85 -8.67 -11.31 10.43
C LEU A 85 -7.64 -11.86 9.47
N MET A 86 -6.37 -11.52 9.65
CA MET A 86 -5.27 -11.93 8.79
C MET A 86 -4.02 -12.32 9.59
N SER A 87 -3.13 -13.11 8.96
CA SER A 87 -1.83 -13.43 9.55
C SER A 87 -0.91 -12.20 9.56
N ALA A 88 0.02 -12.17 10.50
CA ALA A 88 1.18 -11.29 10.37
C ALA A 88 2.07 -11.74 9.19
N VAL A 89 2.76 -10.79 8.58
CA VAL A 89 3.92 -11.06 7.73
C VAL A 89 5.15 -11.03 8.64
N PRO A 90 6.06 -12.02 8.58
CA PRO A 90 7.22 -12.08 9.45
C PRO A 90 8.19 -10.91 9.25
N GLY A 91 8.88 -10.52 10.34
CA GLY A 91 9.96 -9.55 10.29
C GLY A 91 9.54 -8.13 10.64
N GLN A 92 10.24 -7.16 10.07
CA GLN A 92 10.06 -5.72 10.26
C GLN A 92 9.80 -5.05 8.91
N ASP A 93 9.12 -3.91 8.93
CA ASP A 93 9.00 -3.09 7.72
C ASP A 93 10.34 -2.42 7.37
N LEU A 94 10.56 -2.14 6.09
CA LEU A 94 11.83 -1.62 5.60
C LEU A 94 12.13 -0.17 5.99
N ALA A 95 11.14 0.59 6.46
CA ALA A 95 11.38 1.93 7.01
C ALA A 95 11.91 1.86 8.44
N SER A 96 11.53 0.83 9.20
CA SER A 96 11.91 0.63 10.62
C SER A 96 13.07 -0.36 10.83
N ALA A 97 13.53 -1.05 9.78
CA ALA A 97 14.54 -2.11 9.84
C ALA A 97 15.94 -1.56 10.10
N SER A 98 16.26 -1.28 11.37
CA SER A 98 17.54 -0.67 11.80
C SER A 98 18.76 -1.58 11.65
N ASP A 99 18.55 -2.87 11.45
CA ASP A 99 19.58 -3.90 11.23
C ASP A 99 19.98 -4.07 9.75
N LEU A 100 19.24 -3.43 8.84
CA LEU A 100 19.55 -3.41 7.41
C LEU A 100 20.27 -2.11 7.01
N SER A 101 21.32 -2.26 6.23
CA SER A 101 21.98 -1.12 5.58
C SER A 101 21.12 -0.59 4.41
N ALA A 102 21.27 0.69 4.06
CA ALA A 102 20.55 1.28 2.93
C ALA A 102 20.71 0.49 1.61
N PRO A 103 21.91 -0.01 1.21
CA PRO A 103 22.03 -0.88 0.03
C PRO A 103 21.19 -2.15 0.10
N GLN A 104 21.05 -2.77 1.30
CA GLN A 104 20.20 -3.94 1.47
C GLN A 104 18.73 -3.59 1.32
N VAL A 105 18.27 -2.49 1.92
CA VAL A 105 16.89 -1.99 1.75
C VAL A 105 16.59 -1.75 0.25
N ILE A 106 17.48 -1.03 -0.46
CA ILE A 106 17.33 -0.78 -1.90
C ILE A 106 17.23 -2.08 -2.69
N HIS A 107 18.10 -3.05 -2.39
CA HIS A 107 18.07 -4.36 -3.04
C HIS A 107 16.74 -5.09 -2.82
N LEU A 108 16.23 -5.10 -1.60
CA LEU A 108 14.99 -5.78 -1.23
C LEU A 108 13.79 -5.15 -1.94
N VAL A 109 13.64 -3.82 -1.87
CA VAL A 109 12.53 -3.10 -2.52
C VAL A 109 12.54 -3.31 -4.04
N ALA A 110 13.69 -3.06 -4.69
CA ALA A 110 13.80 -3.20 -6.14
C ALA A 110 13.53 -4.64 -6.60
N SER A 111 14.02 -5.63 -5.85
CA SER A 111 13.81 -7.05 -6.17
C SER A 111 12.37 -7.49 -5.96
N ALA A 112 11.73 -7.03 -4.86
CA ALA A 112 10.33 -7.32 -4.56
C ALA A 112 9.40 -6.72 -5.63
N LEU A 113 9.60 -5.45 -6.00
CA LEU A 113 8.82 -4.80 -7.07
C LEU A 113 9.02 -5.49 -8.41
N ARG A 114 10.26 -5.82 -8.80
CA ARG A 114 10.48 -6.56 -10.05
C ARG A 114 9.77 -7.90 -10.07
N SER A 115 9.75 -8.62 -8.95
CA SER A 115 9.05 -9.90 -8.85
C SER A 115 7.54 -9.73 -9.01
N LEU A 116 6.95 -8.71 -8.41
CA LEU A 116 5.54 -8.39 -8.55
C LEU A 116 5.20 -7.95 -9.99
N HIS A 117 6.00 -7.06 -10.57
CA HIS A 117 5.80 -6.51 -11.91
C HIS A 117 6.01 -7.57 -13.03
N GLN A 118 6.68 -8.68 -12.74
CA GLN A 118 6.82 -9.81 -13.68
C GLN A 118 5.59 -10.72 -13.70
N VAL A 119 4.64 -10.58 -12.79
CA VAL A 119 3.40 -11.33 -12.83
C VAL A 119 2.63 -10.96 -14.09
N PRO A 120 2.20 -11.95 -14.91
CA PRO A 120 1.45 -11.65 -16.12
C PRO A 120 0.16 -10.87 -15.80
N ILE A 121 -0.03 -9.71 -16.41
CA ILE A 121 -1.19 -8.83 -16.17
C ILE A 121 -2.52 -9.55 -16.40
N ALA A 122 -2.57 -10.51 -17.34
CA ALA A 122 -3.77 -11.33 -17.60
C ALA A 122 -4.20 -12.20 -16.40
N GLN A 123 -3.34 -12.39 -15.41
CA GLN A 123 -3.66 -13.14 -14.18
C GLN A 123 -4.20 -12.24 -13.08
N CYS A 124 -4.05 -10.92 -13.18
CA CYS A 124 -4.55 -9.96 -12.19
C CYS A 124 -5.90 -9.40 -12.65
N PRO A 125 -6.98 -9.64 -11.89
CA PRO A 125 -8.32 -9.19 -12.28
C PRO A 125 -8.64 -7.75 -11.85
N PHE A 126 -7.70 -7.03 -11.24
CA PHE A 126 -7.93 -5.71 -10.66
C PHE A 126 -7.42 -4.63 -11.59
N ASP A 127 -8.33 -3.82 -12.11
CA ASP A 127 -8.00 -2.65 -12.93
C ASP A 127 -7.67 -1.46 -12.03
N ARG A 128 -6.43 -0.99 -12.13
CA ARG A 128 -5.92 0.23 -11.50
C ARG A 128 -5.27 1.13 -12.57
N SER A 129 -5.74 1.00 -13.82
CA SER A 129 -5.28 1.83 -14.93
C SER A 129 -5.33 3.32 -14.58
N LEU A 130 -4.52 4.10 -15.27
CA LEU A 130 -4.44 5.55 -15.05
C LEU A 130 -5.81 6.22 -15.24
N GLU A 131 -6.59 5.78 -16.22
CA GLU A 131 -7.96 6.25 -16.43
C GLU A 131 -8.83 6.03 -15.20
N HIS A 132 -8.75 4.84 -14.63
CA HIS A 132 -9.53 4.46 -13.45
C HIS A 132 -9.12 5.30 -12.24
N ARG A 133 -7.81 5.48 -12.04
CA ARG A 133 -7.27 6.28 -10.93
C ARG A 133 -7.62 7.76 -11.05
N ILE A 134 -7.50 8.36 -12.25
CA ILE A 134 -7.89 9.76 -12.49
C ILE A 134 -9.40 9.94 -12.25
N ALA A 135 -10.23 9.01 -12.72
CA ALA A 135 -11.67 9.09 -12.47
C ALA A 135 -12.00 9.01 -10.97
N ALA A 136 -11.33 8.12 -10.24
CA ALA A 136 -11.48 8.01 -8.77
C ALA A 136 -11.03 9.30 -8.05
N ALA A 137 -9.88 9.87 -8.40
CA ALA A 137 -9.39 11.15 -7.88
C ALA A 137 -10.41 12.28 -8.12
N GLY A 138 -10.92 12.41 -9.36
CA GLY A 138 -11.94 13.39 -9.69
C GLY A 138 -13.25 13.23 -8.89
N ASN A 139 -13.66 11.99 -8.63
CA ASN A 139 -14.83 11.70 -7.79
C ASN A 139 -14.57 12.14 -6.33
N ARG A 140 -13.37 11.91 -5.78
CA ARG A 140 -13.01 12.35 -4.42
C ARG A 140 -12.97 13.87 -4.31
N VAL A 141 -12.39 14.57 -5.30
CA VAL A 141 -12.41 16.04 -5.39
C VAL A 141 -13.84 16.57 -5.41
N ASN A 142 -14.70 16.04 -6.29
CA ASN A 142 -16.09 16.48 -6.40
C ASN A 142 -16.92 16.21 -5.12
N ALA A 143 -16.56 15.18 -4.36
CA ALA A 143 -17.22 14.82 -3.11
C ALA A 143 -16.62 15.54 -1.87
N GLY A 144 -15.55 16.34 -2.02
CA GLY A 144 -14.85 16.99 -0.93
C GLY A 144 -14.19 16.01 0.07
N LEU A 145 -13.63 14.91 -0.48
CA LEU A 145 -13.04 13.81 0.29
C LEU A 145 -11.51 13.80 0.24
N VAL A 146 -10.91 14.79 -0.38
CA VAL A 146 -9.46 14.98 -0.40
C VAL A 146 -9.06 15.80 0.81
N ASP A 147 -8.11 15.34 1.59
CA ASP A 147 -7.55 16.11 2.71
C ASP A 147 -6.47 17.07 2.20
N GLU A 148 -6.85 18.35 2.00
CA GLU A 148 -5.93 19.37 1.51
C GLU A 148 -4.84 19.74 2.53
N THR A 149 -4.95 19.28 3.77
CA THR A 149 -3.96 19.54 4.84
C THR A 149 -2.84 18.49 4.84
N ASP A 150 -3.05 17.37 4.13
CA ASP A 150 -2.11 16.26 4.01
C ASP A 150 -1.26 16.32 2.71
N PHE A 151 -1.47 17.33 1.89
CA PHE A 151 -0.68 17.52 0.68
C PHE A 151 0.82 17.67 0.98
N ASP A 152 1.67 17.14 0.10
CA ASP A 152 3.11 17.36 0.13
C ASP A 152 3.45 18.87 0.21
N ASP A 153 4.56 19.22 0.86
CA ASP A 153 4.98 20.61 1.14
C ASP A 153 4.87 21.56 -0.06
N GLU A 154 5.11 21.05 -1.28
CA GLU A 154 5.03 21.82 -2.53
C GLU A 154 3.61 22.25 -2.90
N ARG A 155 2.58 21.59 -2.32
CA ARG A 155 1.17 21.75 -2.63
C ARG A 155 0.36 22.26 -1.46
N LEU A 156 0.94 22.34 -0.27
CA LEU A 156 0.27 22.86 0.92
C LEU A 156 -0.35 24.24 0.65
N GLY A 157 -1.62 24.41 1.05
CA GLY A 157 -2.37 25.65 0.87
C GLY A 157 -3.02 25.80 -0.51
N ARG A 158 -2.90 24.82 -1.39
CA ARG A 158 -3.64 24.75 -2.67
C ARG A 158 -4.96 24.00 -2.45
N THR A 159 -5.92 24.22 -3.35
CA THR A 159 -7.19 23.46 -3.32
C THR A 159 -7.05 22.14 -4.10
N ALA A 160 -7.80 21.12 -3.68
CA ALA A 160 -7.87 19.84 -4.40
C ALA A 160 -8.27 20.03 -5.87
N THR A 161 -9.11 21.01 -6.17
CA THR A 161 -9.51 21.37 -7.55
C THR A 161 -8.32 21.87 -8.37
N ASP A 162 -7.49 22.75 -7.81
CA ASP A 162 -6.30 23.30 -8.52
C ASP A 162 -5.25 22.22 -8.75
N VAL A 163 -5.02 21.36 -7.73
CA VAL A 163 -4.10 20.23 -7.81
C VAL A 163 -4.60 19.20 -8.83
N PHE A 164 -5.90 18.96 -8.91
CA PHE A 164 -6.49 18.06 -9.90
C PHE A 164 -6.38 18.61 -11.34
N ALA A 165 -6.53 19.92 -11.54
CA ALA A 165 -6.31 20.54 -12.84
C ALA A 165 -4.84 20.39 -13.31
N GLU A 166 -3.87 20.50 -12.39
CA GLU A 166 -2.46 20.21 -12.66
C GLU A 166 -2.25 18.75 -13.04
N LEU A 167 -2.83 17.79 -12.30
CA LEU A 167 -2.77 16.36 -12.62
C LEU A 167 -3.23 16.07 -14.04
N LEU A 168 -4.35 16.65 -14.47
CA LEU A 168 -4.87 16.45 -15.82
C LEU A 168 -3.94 17.03 -16.90
N SER A 169 -3.25 18.12 -16.60
CA SER A 169 -2.36 18.81 -17.56
C SER A 169 -0.99 18.14 -17.71
N THR A 170 -0.57 17.36 -16.71
CA THR A 170 0.76 16.71 -16.66
C THR A 170 0.71 15.21 -16.98
N ARG A 171 -0.43 14.73 -17.45
CA ARG A 171 -0.67 13.31 -17.74
C ARG A 171 0.40 12.74 -18.69
N PRO A 172 1.09 11.64 -18.33
CA PRO A 172 2.06 10.97 -19.19
C PRO A 172 1.38 10.31 -20.39
N ALA A 173 2.08 10.31 -21.53
CA ALA A 173 1.60 9.70 -22.77
C ALA A 173 1.92 8.19 -22.86
N ALA A 174 2.99 7.74 -22.18
CA ALA A 174 3.46 6.36 -22.20
C ALA A 174 3.00 5.61 -20.94
N HIS A 175 2.71 4.32 -21.08
CA HIS A 175 2.32 3.43 -19.99
C HIS A 175 3.01 2.09 -20.13
N ASP A 176 3.66 1.63 -19.05
CA ASP A 176 4.25 0.30 -18.94
C ASP A 176 3.42 -0.51 -17.93
N LEU A 177 2.35 -1.17 -18.43
CA LEU A 177 1.40 -1.87 -17.59
C LEU A 177 2.00 -3.12 -16.96
N VAL A 178 1.92 -3.18 -15.64
CA VAL A 178 2.36 -4.30 -14.80
C VAL A 178 1.35 -4.54 -13.68
N VAL A 179 1.53 -5.61 -12.92
CA VAL A 179 0.81 -5.76 -11.64
C VAL A 179 1.55 -4.95 -10.59
N THR A 180 0.94 -3.89 -10.09
CA THR A 180 1.50 -2.98 -9.09
C THR A 180 0.98 -3.30 -7.69
N HIS A 181 1.74 -2.90 -6.66
CA HIS A 181 1.27 -2.81 -5.27
C HIS A 181 0.24 -1.69 -5.10
N GLY A 182 0.50 -0.56 -5.75
CA GLY A 182 -0.36 0.62 -5.75
C GLY A 182 -0.08 1.62 -4.62
N ASP A 183 0.66 1.20 -3.59
CA ASP A 183 1.21 2.02 -2.51
C ASP A 183 2.56 1.43 -2.07
N ALA A 184 3.59 1.58 -2.90
CA ALA A 184 4.90 0.95 -2.72
C ALA A 184 5.84 1.77 -1.80
N CYS A 185 5.33 2.22 -0.66
CA CYS A 185 6.13 2.88 0.38
C CYS A 185 6.94 1.86 1.19
N LEU A 186 8.13 2.23 1.72
CA LEU A 186 8.99 1.34 2.51
C LEU A 186 8.28 0.64 3.67
N PRO A 187 7.35 1.29 4.41
CA PRO A 187 6.59 0.62 5.46
C PRO A 187 5.76 -0.58 4.97
N ASN A 188 5.43 -0.66 3.69
CA ASN A 188 4.60 -1.71 3.12
C ASN A 188 5.39 -2.93 2.62
N PHE A 189 6.72 -2.92 2.80
CA PHE A 189 7.62 -4.05 2.50
C PHE A 189 8.17 -4.63 3.79
N MET A 190 7.90 -5.91 4.03
CA MET A 190 8.39 -6.62 5.22
C MET A 190 9.65 -7.42 4.89
N ALA A 191 10.59 -7.48 5.84
CA ALA A 191 11.78 -8.30 5.73
C ALA A 191 12.05 -9.06 7.03
N GLU A 192 12.47 -10.31 6.92
CA GLU A 192 12.96 -11.14 8.01
C GLU A 192 14.46 -11.37 7.81
N GLY A 193 15.29 -10.72 8.64
CA GLY A 193 16.73 -10.60 8.39
C GLY A 193 16.99 -9.85 7.08
N ASP A 194 17.75 -10.44 6.18
CA ASP A 194 18.12 -9.90 4.87
C ASP A 194 17.25 -10.41 3.71
N HIS A 195 16.07 -10.96 4.01
CA HIS A 195 15.15 -11.54 3.02
C HIS A 195 13.80 -10.82 3.03
N PHE A 196 13.28 -10.51 1.84
CA PHE A 196 11.92 -10.01 1.70
C PHE A 196 10.92 -11.08 2.14
N SER A 197 10.05 -10.75 3.08
CA SER A 197 9.07 -11.67 3.67
C SER A 197 7.64 -11.45 3.18
N GLY A 198 7.33 -10.26 2.64
CA GLY A 198 6.03 -10.01 2.04
C GLY A 198 5.62 -8.55 1.98
N PHE A 199 4.58 -8.30 1.20
CA PHE A 199 3.89 -7.03 1.12
C PHE A 199 2.83 -6.94 2.22
N ILE A 200 2.53 -5.73 2.69
CA ILE A 200 1.35 -5.42 3.52
C ILE A 200 0.60 -4.25 2.91
N ASP A 201 -0.61 -4.00 3.38
CA ASP A 201 -1.49 -2.91 2.91
C ASP A 201 -1.73 -2.94 1.38
N CYS A 202 -2.20 -4.08 0.91
CA CYS A 202 -2.37 -4.37 -0.52
C CYS A 202 -3.69 -3.81 -1.10
N GLY A 203 -4.32 -2.83 -0.48
CA GLY A 203 -5.58 -2.21 -0.93
C GLY A 203 -5.49 -1.53 -2.31
N GLY A 204 -4.29 -1.10 -2.70
CA GLY A 204 -3.99 -0.47 -3.99
C GLY A 204 -3.65 -1.44 -5.12
N LEU A 205 -3.42 -2.74 -4.81
CA LEU A 205 -2.89 -3.71 -5.76
C LEU A 205 -3.77 -3.88 -7.00
N GLY A 206 -3.14 -3.89 -8.19
CA GLY A 206 -3.84 -4.10 -9.47
C GLY A 206 -2.97 -3.78 -10.68
N VAL A 207 -3.54 -3.90 -11.87
CA VAL A 207 -2.84 -3.58 -13.11
C VAL A 207 -2.79 -2.07 -13.29
N SER A 208 -1.59 -1.51 -13.27
CA SER A 208 -1.32 -0.08 -13.47
C SER A 208 0.00 0.12 -14.20
N ASP A 209 0.37 1.38 -14.41
CA ASP A 209 1.70 1.75 -14.87
C ASP A 209 2.74 1.42 -13.78
N CYS A 210 3.92 0.92 -14.16
CA CYS A 210 4.99 0.58 -13.20
C CYS A 210 5.43 1.78 -12.35
N TYR A 211 5.30 3.01 -12.86
CA TYR A 211 5.62 4.22 -12.11
C TYR A 211 4.63 4.55 -10.99
N GLN A 212 3.45 3.89 -10.93
CA GLN A 212 2.62 3.95 -9.72
C GLN A 212 3.41 3.46 -8.50
N ASP A 213 4.19 2.40 -8.65
CA ASP A 213 5.02 1.88 -7.57
C ASP A 213 6.39 2.55 -7.50
N LEU A 214 7.03 2.79 -8.64
CA LEU A 214 8.39 3.33 -8.67
C LEU A 214 8.46 4.77 -8.11
N ALA A 215 7.45 5.59 -8.36
CA ALA A 215 7.39 6.95 -7.84
C ALA A 215 7.21 6.97 -6.32
N LEU A 216 6.26 6.19 -5.79
CA LEU A 216 6.01 6.13 -4.36
C LEU A 216 7.18 5.49 -3.60
N ALA A 217 7.81 4.44 -4.17
CA ALA A 217 9.03 3.86 -3.62
C ALA A 217 10.18 4.89 -3.59
N ALA A 218 10.39 5.64 -4.67
CA ALA A 218 11.42 6.68 -4.74
C ALA A 218 11.20 7.77 -3.69
N ARG A 219 9.97 8.29 -3.57
CA ARG A 219 9.57 9.27 -2.54
C ARG A 219 9.81 8.73 -1.12
N SER A 220 9.40 7.49 -0.87
CA SER A 220 9.58 6.84 0.43
C SER A 220 11.06 6.59 0.74
N ILE A 221 11.87 6.18 -0.23
CA ILE A 221 13.34 6.04 -0.11
C ILE A 221 13.98 7.39 0.22
N GLU A 222 13.63 8.43 -0.50
CA GLU A 222 14.16 9.78 -0.24
C GLU A 222 13.88 10.23 1.19
N ARG A 223 12.64 10.05 1.67
CA ARG A 223 12.22 10.43 3.03
C ARG A 223 12.92 9.63 4.14
N ASN A 224 13.12 8.33 3.93
CA ASN A 224 13.64 7.42 4.97
C ASN A 224 15.16 7.23 4.93
N LEU A 225 15.77 7.22 3.74
CA LEU A 225 17.19 6.92 3.53
C LEU A 225 17.99 8.13 3.00
N GLY A 226 17.29 9.11 2.47
CA GLY A 226 17.85 10.31 1.85
C GLY A 226 17.96 10.26 0.32
N PRO A 227 18.08 11.41 -0.35
CA PRO A 227 18.00 11.54 -1.82
C PRO A 227 19.11 10.79 -2.55
N ALA A 228 20.26 10.54 -1.91
CA ALA A 228 21.37 9.82 -2.52
C ALA A 228 21.03 8.36 -2.90
N TRP A 229 19.93 7.81 -2.37
CA TRP A 229 19.54 6.42 -2.59
C TRP A 229 18.48 6.24 -3.69
N VAL A 230 17.91 7.31 -4.21
CA VAL A 230 16.92 7.25 -5.29
C VAL A 230 17.54 6.72 -6.59
N ALA A 231 18.67 7.27 -7.04
CA ALA A 231 19.34 6.79 -8.24
C ALA A 231 19.80 5.32 -8.15
N PRO A 232 20.43 4.85 -7.05
CA PRO A 232 20.71 3.43 -6.82
C PRO A 232 19.47 2.53 -6.87
N PHE A 233 18.30 3.00 -6.43
CA PHE A 233 17.05 2.24 -6.53
C PHE A 233 16.64 2.01 -7.99
N PHE A 234 16.63 3.05 -8.84
CA PHE A 234 16.30 2.91 -10.25
C PHE A 234 17.33 2.03 -10.99
N GLU A 235 18.61 2.18 -10.69
CA GLU A 235 19.67 1.32 -11.22
C GLU A 235 19.44 -0.17 -10.83
N GLN A 236 19.14 -0.43 -9.56
CA GLN A 236 18.87 -1.77 -9.04
C GLN A 236 17.58 -2.36 -9.62
N TYR A 237 16.55 -1.55 -9.83
CA TYR A 237 15.31 -1.96 -10.49
C TYR A 237 15.54 -2.21 -11.99
N GLY A 238 16.44 -1.49 -12.63
CA GLY A 238 16.89 -1.71 -14.01
C GLY A 238 16.19 -0.83 -15.05
N VAL A 239 15.81 0.40 -14.66
CA VAL A 239 15.28 1.43 -15.57
C VAL A 239 15.93 2.77 -15.26
N GLU A 240 15.94 3.68 -16.24
CA GLU A 240 16.28 5.08 -15.99
C GLU A 240 15.12 5.80 -15.30
N ALA A 241 15.43 6.72 -14.39
CA ALA A 241 14.42 7.52 -13.72
C ALA A 241 13.75 8.49 -14.71
N ASP A 242 12.43 8.47 -14.78
CA ASP A 242 11.63 9.42 -15.54
C ASP A 242 11.00 10.42 -14.54
N GLU A 243 11.64 11.58 -14.39
CA GLU A 243 11.25 12.62 -13.43
C GLU A 243 9.81 13.12 -13.67
N GLN A 244 9.34 13.12 -14.92
CA GLN A 244 7.97 13.55 -15.21
C GLN A 244 6.95 12.54 -14.74
N ARG A 245 7.21 11.24 -14.93
CA ARG A 245 6.34 10.17 -14.45
C ARG A 245 6.39 10.09 -12.92
N ILE A 246 7.57 10.25 -12.31
CA ILE A 246 7.72 10.29 -10.84
C ILE A 246 6.85 11.42 -10.27
N ALA A 247 7.03 12.64 -10.76
CA ALA A 247 6.26 13.80 -10.29
C ALA A 247 4.75 13.60 -10.49
N PHE A 248 4.34 13.02 -11.63
CA PHE A 248 2.93 12.76 -11.92
C PHE A 248 2.30 11.75 -10.97
N TYR A 249 2.97 10.61 -10.69
CA TYR A 249 2.40 9.59 -9.82
C TYR A 249 2.44 9.98 -8.35
N CYS A 250 3.42 10.77 -7.90
CA CYS A 250 3.40 11.41 -6.58
C CYS A 250 2.24 12.41 -6.48
N LEU A 251 1.97 13.20 -7.54
CA LEU A 251 0.83 14.11 -7.58
C LEU A 251 -0.51 13.36 -7.58
N LEU A 252 -0.62 12.22 -8.27
CA LEU A 252 -1.84 11.40 -8.28
C LEU A 252 -2.14 10.82 -6.90
N ASP A 253 -1.12 10.55 -6.10
CA ASP A 253 -1.26 10.00 -4.75
C ASP A 253 -1.91 10.96 -3.76
N GLU A 254 -1.78 12.27 -3.94
CA GLU A 254 -2.38 13.33 -3.11
C GLU A 254 -3.92 13.23 -2.96
N PHE A 255 -4.56 12.45 -3.81
CA PHE A 255 -6.02 12.33 -3.83
C PHE A 255 -6.56 11.13 -3.05
N PHE A 256 -5.70 10.31 -2.41
CA PHE A 256 -6.10 9.03 -1.80
C PHE A 256 -5.62 8.84 -0.32
#